data_3ec4b430375763d7cdaaade62df53bcb
#
_entry.id   3ec4b430375763d7cdaaade62df53bcb
#
_cell.length_a   1.000
_cell.length_b   1.000
_cell.length_c   1.000
_cell.angle_alpha   90.00
_cell.angle_beta   90.00
_cell.angle_gamma   90.00
#
_symmetry.space_group_name_H-M   'P 1'
#
loop_
_entity.id
_entity.type
_entity.pdbx_description
1 polymer ?
#
loop_
_entity_poly.entity_id
_entity_poly.type
_entity_poly.pdbx_seq_one_letter_code
_entity_poly.pdbx_strand_id
1 'polypeptide(L)'
;IYEQFCYYMLNKPAGVVSATTDREHKTVIDLLQKANTQDVFPVGRLDIDTEGLLLLTNDGALAHELLSPRKHVDKTYFVRIAGNLSDADVKQLEQGMDIGDEKLTLRAKVSCLEQFPEEQEQTVTIKLREGRYHQVKRMFAKVGHPVLYLQRVSMGTLTLDDSLKTGEYRELTADEIAALKR
;
A
#
# COMPACT_ATOMS: atom_id res chain seq x y z
N ILE A 1 2.48 -5.84 34.65
CA ILE A 1 1.83 -6.45 33.47
C ILE A 1 2.46 -5.84 32.22
N TYR A 2 3.13 -6.66 31.45
CA TYR A 2 3.77 -6.22 30.23
C TYR A 2 2.79 -6.35 29.07
N GLU A 3 2.60 -5.25 28.32
CA GLU A 3 1.91 -5.34 27.05
C GLU A 3 2.82 -6.05 26.05
N GLN A 4 2.34 -7.14 25.49
CA GLN A 4 3.03 -7.80 24.41
C GLN A 4 2.54 -7.22 23.09
N PHE A 5 3.43 -6.53 22.41
CA PHE A 5 3.14 -6.08 21.05
C PHE A 5 3.42 -7.19 20.05
N CYS A 6 2.57 -7.31 19.06
CA CYS A 6 2.78 -8.20 17.94
C CYS A 6 2.75 -7.40 16.64
N TYR A 7 3.50 -7.89 15.66
CA TYR A 7 3.67 -7.20 14.38
C TYR A 7 3.65 -8.24 13.27
N TYR A 8 2.69 -8.11 12.35
CA TYR A 8 2.55 -9.05 11.24
C TYR A 8 2.64 -8.33 9.91
N MET A 9 3.38 -8.94 8.98
CA MET A 9 3.40 -8.55 7.58
C MET A 9 2.43 -9.47 6.84
N LEU A 10 1.40 -8.89 6.23
CA LEU A 10 0.44 -9.61 5.41
C LEU A 10 0.64 -9.23 3.96
N ASN A 11 0.63 -10.22 3.06
CA ASN A 11 0.43 -9.96 1.65
C ASN A 11 -1.08 -10.02 1.40
N LYS A 12 -1.73 -8.86 1.54
CA LYS A 12 -3.17 -8.76 1.46
C LYS A 12 -3.68 -9.17 0.08
N PRO A 13 -4.65 -10.10 0.01
CA PRO A 13 -5.29 -10.44 -1.27
C PRO A 13 -6.40 -9.44 -1.62
N ALA A 14 -6.80 -9.44 -2.88
CA ALA A 14 -8.00 -8.74 -3.30
C ALA A 14 -9.24 -9.42 -2.69
N GLY A 15 -10.31 -8.67 -2.52
CA GLY A 15 -11.58 -9.18 -1.98
C GLY A 15 -11.69 -9.15 -0.47
N VAL A 16 -10.64 -8.71 0.23
CA VAL A 16 -10.59 -8.65 1.69
C VAL A 16 -10.45 -7.18 2.10
N VAL A 17 -11.19 -6.77 3.13
CA VAL A 17 -11.18 -5.38 3.58
C VAL A 17 -10.16 -5.15 4.69
N SER A 18 -9.55 -3.95 4.69
CA SER A 18 -8.59 -3.50 5.70
C SER A 18 -9.35 -2.96 6.92
N ALA A 19 -9.95 -3.87 7.67
CA ALA A 19 -10.72 -3.55 8.85
C ALA A 19 -10.62 -4.69 9.86
N THR A 20 -11.06 -4.44 11.09
CA THR A 20 -11.10 -5.49 12.11
C THR A 20 -12.40 -6.29 12.04
N THR A 21 -13.48 -5.65 11.60
CA THR A 21 -14.79 -6.30 11.41
C THR A 21 -15.47 -5.72 10.17
N ASP A 22 -16.29 -6.54 9.52
CA ASP A 22 -17.11 -6.11 8.39
C ASP A 22 -18.30 -7.04 8.25
N ARG A 23 -19.47 -6.50 7.89
CA ARG A 23 -20.72 -7.28 7.79
C ARG A 23 -20.78 -8.13 6.52
N GLU A 24 -20.16 -7.66 5.44
CA GLU A 24 -20.33 -8.26 4.11
C GLU A 24 -19.08 -8.96 3.61
N HIS A 25 -17.90 -8.53 4.07
CA HIS A 25 -16.62 -8.97 3.52
C HIS A 25 -15.74 -9.60 4.59
N LYS A 26 -14.92 -10.53 4.15
CA LYS A 26 -13.83 -11.06 4.96
C LYS A 26 -12.83 -9.92 5.24
N THR A 27 -12.28 -9.90 6.45
CA THR A 27 -11.32 -8.86 6.84
C THR A 27 -9.90 -9.42 6.87
N VAL A 28 -8.93 -8.51 6.92
CA VAL A 28 -7.52 -8.88 7.04
C VAL A 28 -7.23 -9.63 8.35
N ILE A 29 -8.01 -9.36 9.41
CA ILE A 29 -7.86 -10.08 10.70
C ILE A 29 -8.29 -11.55 10.55
N ASP A 30 -9.31 -11.82 9.73
CA ASP A 30 -9.76 -13.20 9.48
C ASP A 30 -8.67 -14.08 8.85
N LEU A 31 -7.70 -13.47 8.18
CA LEU A 31 -6.58 -14.18 7.55
C LEU A 31 -5.50 -14.60 8.55
N LEU A 32 -5.49 -14.04 9.76
CA LEU A 32 -4.51 -14.32 10.80
C LEU A 32 -4.96 -15.48 11.69
N GLN A 33 -5.34 -16.60 11.11
CA GLN A 33 -6.06 -17.70 11.78
C GLN A 33 -5.32 -18.31 12.98
N LYS A 34 -3.99 -18.37 12.92
CA LYS A 34 -3.16 -19.00 13.94
C LYS A 34 -2.42 -17.99 14.83
N ALA A 35 -2.64 -16.72 14.59
CA ALA A 35 -1.96 -15.65 15.31
C ALA A 35 -2.78 -15.20 16.52
N ASN A 36 -2.10 -14.60 17.51
CA ASN A 36 -2.77 -13.86 18.56
C ASN A 36 -3.24 -12.54 17.97
N THR A 37 -4.56 -12.40 17.79
CA THR A 37 -5.15 -11.22 17.15
C THR A 37 -5.81 -10.26 18.13
N GLN A 38 -5.59 -10.45 19.44
CA GLN A 38 -6.17 -9.58 20.44
C GLN A 38 -5.67 -8.15 20.23
N ASP A 39 -6.61 -7.24 20.03
CA ASP A 39 -6.36 -5.82 19.80
C ASP A 39 -5.52 -5.49 18.58
N VAL A 40 -5.29 -6.45 17.67
CA VAL A 40 -4.57 -6.24 16.43
C VAL A 40 -5.45 -5.55 15.42
N PHE A 41 -4.89 -4.57 14.71
CA PHE A 41 -5.59 -3.81 13.67
C PHE A 41 -4.64 -3.52 12.51
N PRO A 42 -5.19 -3.28 11.30
CA PRO A 42 -4.34 -2.89 10.16
C PRO A 42 -3.83 -1.46 10.32
N VAL A 43 -2.57 -1.26 9.95
CA VAL A 43 -1.94 0.06 9.93
C VAL A 43 -2.19 0.69 8.56
N GLY A 44 -3.23 1.51 8.50
CA GLY A 44 -3.71 2.10 7.27
C GLY A 44 -4.68 1.20 6.54
N ARG A 45 -5.03 1.61 5.34
CA ARG A 45 -6.05 0.93 4.56
C ARG A 45 -5.59 0.76 3.11
N LEU A 46 -5.65 -0.47 2.63
CA LEU A 46 -5.60 -0.76 1.20
C LEU A 46 -7.04 -0.98 0.74
N ASP A 47 -7.36 -0.56 -0.47
CA ASP A 47 -8.69 -0.78 -1.04
C ASP A 47 -8.96 -2.28 -1.13
N ILE A 48 -10.25 -2.65 -1.20
CA ILE A 48 -10.65 -4.05 -1.23
C ILE A 48 -9.99 -4.82 -2.39
N ASP A 49 -9.79 -4.18 -3.53
CA ASP A 49 -9.19 -4.78 -4.72
C ASP A 49 -7.67 -4.55 -4.83
N THR A 50 -7.07 -3.83 -3.88
CA THR A 50 -5.62 -3.60 -3.84
C THR A 50 -4.95 -4.72 -3.04
N GLU A 51 -3.82 -5.20 -3.57
CA GLU A 51 -3.04 -6.26 -2.94
C GLU A 51 -1.75 -5.72 -2.32
N GLY A 52 -1.07 -6.58 -1.58
CA GLY A 52 0.30 -6.33 -1.17
C GLY A 52 0.48 -6.08 0.31
N LEU A 53 1.54 -5.34 0.62
CA LEU A 53 2.03 -5.13 1.97
C LEU A 53 1.02 -4.40 2.85
N LEU A 54 0.63 -5.06 3.92
CA LEU A 54 -0.15 -4.46 5.00
C LEU A 54 0.45 -4.88 6.34
N LEU A 55 0.76 -3.89 7.16
CA LEU A 55 1.23 -4.13 8.52
C LEU A 55 0.02 -4.24 9.45
N LEU A 56 0.00 -5.28 10.30
CA LEU A 56 -1.01 -5.45 11.33
C LEU A 56 -0.30 -5.52 12.68
N THR A 57 -0.81 -4.77 13.65
CA THR A 57 -0.18 -4.67 14.96
C THR A 57 -1.18 -4.21 16.00
N ASN A 58 -0.87 -4.42 17.26
CA ASN A 58 -1.56 -3.82 18.41
C ASN A 58 -0.75 -2.67 19.03
N ASP A 59 0.37 -2.28 18.41
CA ASP A 59 1.20 -1.15 18.84
C ASP A 59 0.63 0.16 18.31
N GLY A 60 -0.26 0.78 19.09
CA GLY A 60 -0.95 2.00 18.70
C GLY A 60 -0.03 3.19 18.48
N ALA A 61 1.04 3.30 19.26
CA ALA A 61 1.98 4.40 19.13
C ALA A 61 2.74 4.33 17.79
N LEU A 62 3.21 3.14 17.42
CA LEU A 62 3.88 2.93 16.14
C LEU A 62 2.92 3.20 14.97
N ALA A 63 1.69 2.69 15.06
CA ALA A 63 0.68 2.89 14.03
C ALA A 63 0.40 4.39 13.82
N HIS A 64 0.25 5.14 14.91
CA HIS A 64 0.02 6.58 14.85
C HIS A 64 1.18 7.30 14.13
N GLU A 65 2.41 6.94 14.44
CA GLU A 65 3.60 7.48 13.80
C GLU A 65 3.60 7.21 12.29
N LEU A 66 3.33 5.96 11.89
CA LEU A 66 3.36 5.55 10.48
C LEU A 66 2.22 6.17 9.66
N LEU A 67 1.09 6.45 10.29
CA LEU A 67 -0.09 7.03 9.63
C LEU A 67 -0.13 8.54 9.67
N SER A 68 0.75 9.18 10.44
CA SER A 68 0.76 10.64 10.58
C SER A 68 1.10 11.31 9.25
N PRO A 69 0.23 12.21 8.74
CA PRO A 69 0.53 12.94 7.50
C PRO A 69 1.81 13.79 7.60
N ARG A 70 2.18 14.22 8.80
CA ARG A 70 3.39 15.03 9.03
C ARG A 70 4.68 14.26 8.76
N LYS A 71 4.65 12.93 8.90
CA LYS A 71 5.84 12.09 8.72
C LYS A 71 6.13 11.81 7.24
N HIS A 72 5.14 11.97 6.38
CA HIS A 72 5.26 11.70 4.94
C HIS A 72 5.98 10.37 4.66
N VAL A 73 5.48 9.31 5.30
CA VAL A 73 6.05 7.97 5.14
C VAL A 73 5.94 7.52 3.68
N ASP A 74 7.06 7.11 3.09
CA ASP A 74 7.10 6.65 1.70
C ASP A 74 6.33 5.35 1.54
N LYS A 75 5.55 5.26 0.45
CA LYS A 75 4.85 4.05 0.05
C LYS A 75 5.11 3.82 -1.42
N THR A 76 5.56 2.63 -1.77
CA THR A 76 5.81 2.27 -3.17
C THR A 76 4.78 1.26 -3.62
N TYR A 77 4.21 1.51 -4.79
CA TYR A 77 3.20 0.65 -5.41
C TYR A 77 3.72 0.12 -6.74
N PHE A 78 3.47 -1.16 -6.98
CA PHE A 78 3.58 -1.77 -8.30
C PHE A 78 2.22 -1.65 -8.97
N VAL A 79 2.20 -1.14 -10.20
CA VAL A 79 0.96 -0.81 -10.91
C VAL A 79 1.02 -1.37 -12.33
N ARG A 80 -0.05 -2.04 -12.74
CA ARG A 80 -0.27 -2.38 -14.14
C ARG A 80 -1.36 -1.46 -14.68
N ILE A 81 -1.07 -0.80 -15.78
CA ILE A 81 -1.96 0.23 -16.36
C ILE A 81 -2.30 -0.10 -17.81
N ALA A 82 -3.41 0.44 -18.28
CA ALA A 82 -3.76 0.41 -19.70
C ALA A 82 -2.94 1.44 -20.46
N GLY A 83 -2.41 1.04 -21.61
CA GLY A 83 -1.60 1.93 -22.46
C GLY A 83 -0.18 2.08 -21.95
N ASN A 84 0.53 3.07 -22.48
CA ASN A 84 1.91 3.37 -22.11
C ASN A 84 2.04 4.85 -21.76
N LEU A 85 2.72 5.13 -20.65
CA LEU A 85 2.96 6.51 -20.22
C LEU A 85 3.90 7.20 -21.19
N SER A 86 3.56 8.43 -21.58
CA SER A 86 4.48 9.33 -22.26
C SER A 86 5.36 10.04 -21.23
N ASP A 87 6.43 10.70 -21.69
CA ASP A 87 7.27 11.52 -20.81
C ASP A 87 6.44 12.63 -20.15
N ALA A 88 5.48 13.19 -20.87
CA ALA A 88 4.57 14.20 -20.32
C ALA A 88 3.68 13.63 -19.22
N ASP A 89 3.18 12.41 -19.38
CA ASP A 89 2.38 11.73 -18.35
C ASP A 89 3.19 11.52 -17.09
N VAL A 90 4.42 11.02 -17.22
CA VAL A 90 5.32 10.81 -16.08
C VAL A 90 5.56 12.12 -15.35
N LYS A 91 5.81 13.19 -16.08
CA LYS A 91 6.04 14.51 -15.51
C LYS A 91 4.84 15.02 -14.72
N GLN A 92 3.62 14.83 -15.25
CA GLN A 92 2.40 15.22 -14.56
C GLN A 92 2.23 14.43 -13.25
N LEU A 93 2.48 13.13 -13.27
CA LEU A 93 2.38 12.29 -12.08
C LEU A 93 3.39 12.70 -11.02
N GLU A 94 4.60 13.10 -11.43
CA GLU A 94 5.68 13.40 -10.49
C GLU A 94 5.64 14.80 -9.91
N GLN A 95 5.12 15.77 -10.64
CA GLN A 95 5.14 17.18 -10.22
C GLN A 95 4.10 17.56 -9.19
N GLY A 96 3.06 16.77 -9.06
CA GLY A 96 1.85 17.12 -8.33
C GLY A 96 0.75 17.53 -9.29
N MET A 97 -0.46 17.06 -9.02
CA MET A 97 -1.58 17.23 -9.93
C MET A 97 -2.89 17.37 -9.17
N ASP A 98 -3.88 17.92 -9.85
CA ASP A 98 -5.24 18.03 -9.33
C ASP A 98 -5.99 16.72 -9.61
N ILE A 99 -6.39 16.04 -8.53
CA ILE A 99 -7.19 14.81 -8.62
C ILE A 99 -8.58 15.00 -8.02
N GLY A 100 -9.01 16.25 -7.89
CA GLY A 100 -10.33 16.59 -7.36
C GLY A 100 -10.33 16.97 -5.89
N ASP A 101 -9.17 17.03 -5.25
CA ASP A 101 -9.04 17.43 -3.84
C ASP A 101 -8.67 18.91 -3.76
N GLU A 102 -8.72 19.46 -2.53
CA GLU A 102 -8.43 20.85 -2.26
C GLU A 102 -7.00 21.25 -2.65
N LYS A 103 -6.07 20.35 -2.45
CA LYS A 103 -4.65 20.59 -2.73
C LYS A 103 -4.15 19.65 -3.82
N LEU A 104 -3.15 20.10 -4.57
CA LEU A 104 -2.45 19.23 -5.51
C LEU A 104 -1.80 18.07 -4.76
N THR A 105 -1.57 16.96 -5.47
CA THR A 105 -0.82 15.84 -4.91
C THR A 105 0.62 16.26 -4.64
N LEU A 106 1.24 15.64 -3.64
CA LEU A 106 2.66 15.85 -3.37
C LEU A 106 3.49 15.26 -4.51
N ARG A 107 4.74 15.68 -4.61
CA ARG A 107 5.66 15.11 -5.60
C ARG A 107 5.77 13.60 -5.40
N ALA A 108 5.81 12.89 -6.52
CA ALA A 108 5.93 11.43 -6.55
C ALA A 108 7.09 11.04 -7.44
N LYS A 109 7.50 9.78 -7.36
CA LYS A 109 8.53 9.23 -8.24
C LYS A 109 7.94 8.06 -9.01
N VAL A 110 8.06 8.10 -10.34
CA VAL A 110 7.54 7.07 -11.25
C VAL A 110 8.69 6.41 -11.98
N SER A 111 8.67 5.08 -12.03
CA SER A 111 9.63 4.30 -12.81
C SER A 111 8.86 3.36 -13.72
N CYS A 112 9.09 3.47 -15.03
CA CYS A 112 8.49 2.56 -16.00
C CYS A 112 9.29 1.26 -16.03
N LEU A 113 8.59 0.12 -15.95
CA LEU A 113 9.22 -1.20 -15.87
C LEU A 113 9.16 -1.93 -17.21
N GLU A 114 8.00 -2.46 -17.57
CA GLU A 114 7.85 -3.35 -18.70
C GLU A 114 6.64 -2.96 -19.52
N GLN A 115 6.76 -3.07 -20.85
CA GLN A 115 5.66 -2.86 -21.76
C GLN A 115 5.15 -4.19 -22.28
N PHE A 116 3.82 -4.29 -22.44
CA PHE A 116 3.14 -5.46 -22.98
C PHE A 116 2.35 -5.00 -24.21
N PRO A 117 3.03 -4.92 -25.41
CA PRO A 117 2.41 -4.32 -26.58
C PRO A 117 1.14 -5.03 -27.06
N GLU A 118 1.09 -6.35 -26.95
CA GLU A 118 -0.07 -7.11 -27.42
C GLU A 118 -1.32 -6.79 -26.60
N GLU A 119 -1.17 -6.60 -25.28
CA GLU A 119 -2.26 -6.27 -24.37
C GLU A 119 -2.49 -4.76 -24.30
N GLN A 120 -1.60 -3.96 -24.87
CA GLN A 120 -1.60 -2.50 -24.74
C GLN A 120 -1.58 -2.07 -23.27
N GLU A 121 -0.64 -2.63 -22.52
CA GLU A 121 -0.46 -2.42 -21.07
C GLU A 121 0.99 -2.16 -20.73
N GLN A 122 1.21 -1.61 -19.54
CA GLN A 122 2.54 -1.32 -19.02
C GLN A 122 2.54 -1.53 -17.51
N THR A 123 3.68 -1.97 -16.97
CA THR A 123 3.89 -1.98 -15.52
C THR A 123 4.81 -0.83 -15.14
N VAL A 124 4.51 -0.20 -14.00
CA VAL A 124 5.28 0.91 -13.46
C VAL A 124 5.33 0.78 -11.94
N THR A 125 6.29 1.47 -11.32
CA THR A 125 6.23 1.72 -9.88
C THR A 125 5.99 3.19 -9.64
N ILE A 126 5.24 3.50 -8.57
CA ILE A 126 5.06 4.88 -8.13
C ILE A 126 5.32 4.95 -6.63
N LYS A 127 6.14 5.91 -6.22
CA LYS A 127 6.46 6.16 -4.82
C LYS A 127 5.76 7.43 -4.39
N LEU A 128 4.90 7.30 -3.38
CA LEU A 128 4.11 8.40 -2.83
C LEU A 128 4.51 8.68 -1.39
N ARG A 129 4.32 9.92 -0.95
CA ARG A 129 4.57 10.36 0.42
C ARG A 129 3.28 10.72 1.15
N GLU A 130 2.16 10.28 0.62
CA GLU A 130 0.82 10.53 1.15
C GLU A 130 -0.10 9.37 0.76
N GLY A 131 -1.29 9.32 1.36
CA GLY A 131 -2.24 8.25 1.06
C GLY A 131 -3.66 8.78 1.06
N ARG A 132 -4.06 9.49 -0.01
CA ARG A 132 -5.43 9.99 -0.15
C ARG A 132 -6.34 8.87 -0.67
N TYR A 133 -7.65 9.09 -0.53
CA TYR A 133 -8.66 8.16 -1.01
C TYR A 133 -8.45 7.82 -2.48
N HIS A 134 -8.21 6.54 -2.78
CA HIS A 134 -7.98 6.01 -4.14
C HIS A 134 -6.94 6.83 -4.93
N GLN A 135 -5.89 7.30 -4.26
CA GLN A 135 -4.96 8.26 -4.87
C GLN A 135 -4.29 7.73 -6.12
N VAL A 136 -3.70 6.53 -6.08
CA VAL A 136 -2.99 5.96 -7.24
C VAL A 136 -3.96 5.81 -8.42
N LYS A 137 -5.15 5.26 -8.16
CA LYS A 137 -6.17 5.07 -9.20
C LYS A 137 -6.59 6.39 -9.83
N ARG A 138 -6.82 7.41 -9.01
CA ARG A 138 -7.24 8.75 -9.51
C ARG A 138 -6.12 9.42 -10.30
N MET A 139 -4.87 9.29 -9.86
CA MET A 139 -3.74 9.89 -10.56
C MET A 139 -3.58 9.31 -11.95
N PHE A 140 -3.57 7.98 -12.07
CA PHE A 140 -3.41 7.32 -13.37
C PHE A 140 -4.61 7.52 -14.28
N ALA A 141 -5.83 7.55 -13.72
CA ALA A 141 -7.03 7.86 -14.49
C ALA A 141 -6.96 9.27 -15.08
N LYS A 142 -6.42 10.22 -14.33
CA LYS A 142 -6.30 11.63 -14.75
C LYS A 142 -5.40 11.79 -15.98
N VAL A 143 -4.34 10.99 -16.11
CA VAL A 143 -3.47 11.01 -17.29
C VAL A 143 -3.94 10.05 -18.39
N GLY A 144 -5.11 9.43 -18.22
CA GLY A 144 -5.72 8.60 -19.26
C GLY A 144 -5.26 7.15 -19.30
N HIS A 145 -4.67 6.66 -18.21
CA HIS A 145 -4.15 5.30 -18.14
C HIS A 145 -4.73 4.57 -16.90
N PRO A 146 -5.94 4.02 -17.01
CA PRO A 146 -6.58 3.35 -15.87
C PRO A 146 -5.73 2.25 -15.25
N VAL A 147 -5.79 2.14 -13.93
CA VAL A 147 -5.10 1.09 -13.19
C VAL A 147 -5.85 -0.23 -13.37
N LEU A 148 -5.13 -1.26 -13.80
CA LEU A 148 -5.66 -2.62 -14.00
C LEU A 148 -5.31 -3.53 -12.83
N TYR A 149 -4.16 -3.29 -12.19
CA TYR A 149 -3.70 -4.04 -11.02
C TYR A 149 -2.85 -3.12 -10.15
N LEU A 150 -3.04 -3.23 -8.83
CA LEU A 150 -2.35 -2.38 -7.87
C LEU A 150 -1.89 -3.22 -6.67
N GLN A 151 -0.59 -3.11 -6.35
CA GLN A 151 0.01 -3.81 -5.22
C GLN A 151 0.95 -2.86 -4.48
N ARG A 152 0.77 -2.75 -3.16
CA ARG A 152 1.74 -2.00 -2.36
C ARG A 152 2.92 -2.91 -2.03
N VAL A 153 4.13 -2.48 -2.36
CA VAL A 153 5.35 -3.28 -2.18
C VAL A 153 6.23 -2.79 -1.05
N SER A 154 6.08 -1.53 -0.63
CA SER A 154 6.82 -1.02 0.52
C SER A 154 6.06 0.09 1.25
N MET A 155 6.37 0.24 2.53
CA MET A 155 5.87 1.32 3.37
C MET A 155 6.95 1.65 4.40
N GLY A 156 7.51 2.89 4.31
CA GLY A 156 8.64 3.27 5.13
C GLY A 156 9.83 2.36 4.85
N THR A 157 10.38 1.78 5.91
CA THR A 157 11.51 0.85 5.82
C THR A 157 11.09 -0.59 5.54
N LEU A 158 9.78 -0.87 5.57
CA LEU A 158 9.25 -2.23 5.42
C LEU A 158 8.99 -2.54 3.95
N THR A 159 9.52 -3.66 3.47
CA THR A 159 9.34 -4.15 2.11
C THR A 159 8.63 -5.50 2.14
N LEU A 160 7.68 -5.69 1.23
CA LEU A 160 6.96 -6.96 1.13
C LEU A 160 7.93 -8.11 0.85
N ASP A 161 7.84 -9.15 1.65
CA ASP A 161 8.66 -10.36 1.51
C ASP A 161 8.19 -11.16 0.27
N ASP A 162 9.09 -11.35 -0.68
CA ASP A 162 8.79 -12.04 -1.93
C ASP A 162 8.38 -13.51 -1.71
N SER A 163 8.73 -14.09 -0.57
CA SER A 163 8.36 -15.47 -0.25
C SER A 163 6.91 -15.59 0.23
N LEU A 164 6.26 -14.48 0.59
CA LEU A 164 4.86 -14.48 0.99
C LEU A 164 3.96 -14.45 -0.24
N LYS A 165 3.20 -15.52 -0.43
CA LYS A 165 2.15 -15.55 -1.44
C LYS A 165 0.96 -14.72 -0.98
N THR A 166 0.12 -14.34 -1.93
CA THR A 166 -1.10 -13.59 -1.64
C THR A 166 -1.93 -14.32 -0.59
N GLY A 167 -2.30 -13.61 0.46
CA GLY A 167 -3.06 -14.17 1.58
C GLY A 167 -2.21 -14.71 2.73
N GLU A 168 -0.91 -14.85 2.51
CA GLU A 168 0.02 -15.32 3.55
C GLU A 168 0.53 -14.17 4.41
N TYR A 169 0.91 -14.49 5.64
CA TYR A 169 1.47 -13.53 6.57
C TYR A 169 2.61 -14.16 7.37
N ARG A 170 3.43 -13.31 7.98
CA ARG A 170 4.46 -13.70 8.95
C ARG A 170 4.66 -12.62 9.99
N GLU A 171 5.29 -12.98 11.09
CA GLU A 171 5.73 -11.99 12.07
C GLU A 171 6.89 -11.18 11.49
N LEU A 172 7.01 -9.93 11.91
CA LEU A 172 8.18 -9.12 11.59
C LEU A 172 9.40 -9.61 12.36
N THR A 173 10.56 -9.46 11.76
CA THR A 173 11.83 -9.70 12.46
C THR A 173 12.12 -8.54 13.42
N ALA A 174 12.99 -8.78 14.41
CA ALA A 174 13.41 -7.73 15.33
C ALA A 174 14.04 -6.55 14.60
N ASP A 175 14.82 -6.80 13.54
CA ASP A 175 15.44 -5.76 12.73
C ASP A 175 14.40 -4.91 12.00
N GLU A 176 13.37 -5.55 11.46
CA GLU A 176 12.27 -4.84 10.78
C GLU A 176 11.52 -3.93 11.76
N ILE A 177 11.23 -4.41 12.95
CA ILE A 177 10.56 -3.63 13.99
C ILE A 177 11.45 -2.43 14.40
N ALA A 178 12.71 -2.66 14.65
CA ALA A 178 13.66 -1.61 15.03
C ALA A 178 13.78 -0.53 13.95
N ALA A 179 13.82 -0.94 12.69
CA ALA A 179 13.90 0.00 11.56
C ALA A 179 12.65 0.87 11.46
N LEU A 180 11.46 0.31 11.71
CA LEU A 180 10.21 1.07 11.69
C LEU A 180 10.14 2.13 12.79
N LYS A 181 10.79 1.89 13.92
CA LYS A 181 10.76 2.77 15.09
C LYS A 181 11.79 3.90 15.07
N ARG A 182 12.69 3.91 14.10
CA ARG A 182 13.73 4.94 13.98
C ARG A 182 13.22 6.31 13.54
#